data_f5d6644218c690588718100ec985481c
#
_entry.id   f5d6644218c690588718100ec985481c
#
_cell.length_a   1.000
_cell.length_b   1.000
_cell.length_c   1.000
_cell.angle_alpha   90.00
_cell.angle_beta   90.00
_cell.angle_gamma   90.00
#
_symmetry.space_group_name_H-M   'P 1'
#
loop_
_entity.id
_entity.type
_entity.pdbx_description
1 polymer ?
#
loop_
_entity_poly.entity_id
_entity_poly.type
_entity_poly.pdbx_seq_one_letter_code
_entity_poly.pdbx_strand_id
1 'polypeptide(L)'
;MANRQRKSSSASEADFFDIPDEPIFAIIKRQLRRIRTWVTIFVFVLFVLFLRRESSPSPALPHLNYDLVDWSRYAYSQYATSSPYLCNAVMVFDALERLGSRAQRVLFYPKHWDVIVQSDYDRDSQLLRLAQERYKALLIPIELEMIKPDAGPGEPWEKSISKLLAFGEIEYERVIHLDSDILVLQNMDELFFLPHTPVAMPRAYWLLPEHKTLSSLLVVIEPSYRRYKALLDRALGIKSNSDEVKHESARLKYDMELLNEFYGDSAMVLPHRQYGLISGEFRSENHTAFLGGEEEVWDPDKALTEAKFVHFSDWPLPKPWVMWPHQMLGDILPKCKNNPGTLHESGCRDRTVWMQLYDDFRVKRRDVCKLLSYPAPNWPPNSGSASKDDEPANDKAET
;
A
#
# COMPACT_ATOMS: atom_id res chain seq x y z
N MET A 1 3.71 120.99 26.72
CA MET A 1 5.13 121.01 27.07
C MET A 1 5.68 119.64 27.13
N ALA A 2 6.52 119.34 26.20
CA ALA A 2 7.85 118.74 26.27
C ALA A 2 7.93 117.49 27.16
N ASN A 3 8.48 116.34 26.75
CA ASN A 3 9.68 116.22 25.96
C ASN A 3 9.83 114.69 25.51
N ARG A 4 10.39 114.57 24.37
CA ARG A 4 10.96 113.38 23.74
C ARG A 4 11.98 112.64 24.60
N GLN A 5 12.05 111.35 24.55
CA GLN A 5 13.31 110.70 24.14
C GLN A 5 13.17 109.28 23.66
N ARG A 6 13.81 109.01 22.53
CA ARG A 6 14.11 107.77 21.88
C ARG A 6 15.16 107.00 22.67
N LYS A 7 15.08 105.64 22.63
CA LYS A 7 16.23 104.75 22.48
C LYS A 7 15.72 103.47 21.88
N SER A 8 16.11 103.19 20.78
CA SER A 8 16.96 102.28 19.97
C SER A 8 17.10 100.87 20.48
N SER A 9 16.64 99.96 19.65
CA SER A 9 17.15 98.70 19.18
C SER A 9 18.11 97.85 20.01
N SER A 10 17.79 96.65 20.26
CA SER A 10 18.73 95.61 19.99
C SER A 10 18.00 94.26 19.71
N ALA A 11 18.61 93.52 18.86
CA ALA A 11 18.11 92.39 18.10
C ALA A 11 17.86 91.12 18.93
N SER A 12 17.00 90.32 18.38
CA SER A 12 16.78 88.89 18.52
C SER A 12 17.98 88.06 18.97
N GLU A 13 17.79 87.32 20.00
CA GLU A 13 18.46 85.98 20.11
C GLU A 13 17.44 84.90 19.91
N ALA A 14 17.74 84.08 18.95
CA ALA A 14 16.97 82.91 18.61
C ALA A 14 17.11 81.90 19.74
N ASP A 15 15.97 81.39 20.22
CA ASP A 15 15.95 80.19 21.04
C ASP A 15 16.55 79.00 20.26
N PHE A 16 17.78 78.69 20.64
CA PHE A 16 18.46 77.45 20.21
C PHE A 16 17.82 76.31 21.00
N PHE A 17 17.12 75.42 20.31
CA PHE A 17 16.64 74.22 20.90
C PHE A 17 17.83 73.41 21.45
N ASP A 18 17.88 73.29 22.76
CA ASP A 18 18.76 72.36 23.46
C ASP A 18 18.39 70.97 23.08
N ILE A 19 19.09 70.35 22.09
CA ILE A 19 19.04 68.90 21.78
C ILE A 19 19.90 68.23 22.85
N PRO A 20 19.33 67.43 23.75
CA PRO A 20 20.15 66.73 24.72
C PRO A 20 21.11 65.78 23.95
N ASP A 21 22.40 65.93 24.19
CA ASP A 21 23.49 65.05 23.72
C ASP A 21 23.33 63.66 24.36
N GLU A 22 22.31 62.90 23.92
CA GLU A 22 22.34 61.46 24.19
C GLU A 22 23.42 60.83 23.31
N PRO A 23 24.39 60.15 23.92
CA PRO A 23 25.46 59.49 23.12
C PRO A 23 24.83 58.58 22.13
N ILE A 24 25.20 58.70 20.84
CA ILE A 24 24.69 57.88 19.69
C ILE A 24 24.63 56.39 20.01
N PHE A 25 25.50 55.91 20.86
CA PHE A 25 25.54 54.56 21.39
C PHE A 25 24.29 54.19 22.22
N ALA A 26 23.70 55.11 22.97
CA ALA A 26 22.47 54.86 23.75
C ALA A 26 21.25 54.74 22.83
N ILE A 27 21.18 55.56 21.80
CA ILE A 27 20.11 55.51 20.78
C ILE A 27 20.18 54.18 19.99
N ILE A 28 21.35 53.80 19.55
CA ILE A 28 21.57 52.49 18.84
C ILE A 28 21.20 51.34 19.76
N LYS A 29 21.62 51.32 21.01
CA LYS A 29 21.31 50.27 21.98
C LYS A 29 19.81 50.16 22.26
N ARG A 30 19.11 51.32 22.30
CA ARG A 30 17.65 51.37 22.48
C ARG A 30 16.90 50.83 21.25
N GLN A 31 17.36 51.17 20.04
CA GLN A 31 16.79 50.63 18.79
C GLN A 31 17.05 49.13 18.65
N LEU A 32 18.24 48.65 18.94
CA LEU A 32 18.58 47.23 18.93
C LEU A 32 17.74 46.39 19.93
N ARG A 33 17.48 46.96 21.12
CA ARG A 33 16.57 46.30 22.08
C ARG A 33 15.14 46.20 21.53
N ARG A 34 14.62 47.27 20.90
CA ARG A 34 13.29 47.26 20.29
C ARG A 34 13.21 46.23 19.15
N ILE A 35 14.19 46.21 18.26
CA ILE A 35 14.26 45.23 17.17
C ILE A 35 14.29 43.79 17.72
N ARG A 36 15.13 43.55 18.75
CA ARG A 36 15.22 42.25 19.40
C ARG A 36 13.88 41.81 20.00
N THR A 37 13.15 42.72 20.64
CA THR A 37 11.83 42.45 21.19
C THR A 37 10.83 42.08 20.08
N TRP A 38 10.81 42.86 19.00
CA TRP A 38 9.91 42.58 17.87
C TRP A 38 10.24 41.26 17.16
N VAL A 39 11.51 40.92 16.99
CA VAL A 39 11.95 39.64 16.43
C VAL A 39 11.50 38.49 17.34
N THR A 40 11.65 38.63 18.66
CA THR A 40 11.21 37.59 19.60
C THR A 40 9.70 37.40 19.55
N ILE A 41 8.92 38.50 19.51
CA ILE A 41 7.45 38.42 19.36
C ILE A 41 7.08 37.75 18.02
N PHE A 42 7.74 38.14 16.94
CA PHE A 42 7.49 37.56 15.63
C PHE A 42 7.77 36.04 15.58
N VAL A 43 8.92 35.62 16.13
CA VAL A 43 9.27 34.17 16.24
C VAL A 43 8.27 33.45 17.12
N PHE A 44 7.84 34.06 18.24
CA PHE A 44 6.82 33.44 19.10
C PHE A 44 5.46 33.33 18.40
N VAL A 45 5.04 34.36 17.64
CA VAL A 45 3.81 34.29 16.84
C VAL A 45 3.90 33.19 15.77
N LEU A 46 5.03 33.11 15.05
CA LEU A 46 5.25 32.03 14.09
C LEU A 46 5.22 30.65 14.75
N PHE A 47 5.82 30.51 15.93
CA PHE A 47 5.79 29.26 16.70
C PHE A 47 4.37 28.87 17.14
N VAL A 48 3.59 29.83 17.62
CA VAL A 48 2.17 29.62 17.97
C VAL A 48 1.33 29.27 16.74
N LEU A 49 1.59 29.93 15.59
CA LEU A 49 0.92 29.59 14.31
C LEU A 49 1.32 28.22 13.83
N PHE A 50 2.58 27.82 14.00
CA PHE A 50 3.07 26.48 13.68
C PHE A 50 2.38 25.43 14.56
N LEU A 51 2.32 25.63 15.88
CA LEU A 51 1.60 24.73 16.80
C LEU A 51 0.09 24.64 16.49
N ARG A 52 -0.52 25.74 16.07
CA ARG A 52 -1.93 25.74 15.63
C ARG A 52 -2.15 25.02 14.31
N ARG A 53 -1.13 24.99 13.44
CA ARG A 53 -1.22 24.28 12.17
C ARG A 53 -1.26 22.75 12.35
N GLU A 54 -0.60 22.23 13.38
CA GLU A 54 -0.68 20.79 13.72
C GLU A 54 -2.01 20.41 14.38
N SER A 55 -2.75 21.41 14.90
CA SER A 55 -4.02 21.20 15.60
C SER A 55 -5.26 21.41 14.71
N SER A 56 -5.10 21.63 13.42
CA SER A 56 -6.26 21.66 12.52
C SER A 56 -6.82 20.25 12.45
N PRO A 57 -8.04 19.97 12.95
CA PRO A 57 -8.66 18.67 12.73
C PRO A 57 -8.70 18.47 11.23
N SER A 58 -8.16 17.34 10.77
CA SER A 58 -8.37 16.91 9.39
C SER A 58 -9.85 17.07 9.09
N PRO A 59 -10.27 17.67 7.96
CA PRO A 59 -11.67 17.78 7.64
C PRO A 59 -12.24 16.38 7.73
N ALA A 60 -13.15 16.17 8.68
CA ALA A 60 -13.87 14.90 8.79
C ALA A 60 -14.43 14.64 7.40
N LEU A 61 -14.01 13.55 6.78
CA LEU A 61 -14.59 13.10 5.53
C LEU A 61 -16.11 13.12 5.75
N PRO A 62 -16.90 13.72 4.85
CA PRO A 62 -18.35 13.73 5.00
C PRO A 62 -18.78 12.29 5.28
N HIS A 63 -19.57 12.07 6.33
CA HIS A 63 -20.07 10.75 6.66
C HIS A 63 -20.77 10.19 5.43
N LEU A 64 -20.06 9.34 4.71
CA LEU A 64 -20.59 8.70 3.51
C LEU A 64 -21.72 7.80 3.97
N ASN A 65 -22.92 8.07 3.51
CA ASN A 65 -24.04 7.19 3.78
C ASN A 65 -23.98 6.01 2.81
N TYR A 66 -23.38 4.91 3.25
CA TYR A 66 -23.22 3.69 2.46
C TYR A 66 -24.53 3.12 1.91
N ASP A 67 -25.69 3.47 2.51
CA ASP A 67 -26.99 3.02 2.03
C ASP A 67 -27.47 3.76 0.77
N LEU A 68 -26.89 4.92 0.47
CA LEU A 68 -27.19 5.70 -0.72
C LEU A 68 -26.23 5.42 -1.90
N VAL A 69 -25.24 4.57 -1.67
CA VAL A 69 -24.22 4.25 -2.69
C VAL A 69 -24.78 3.25 -3.70
N ASP A 70 -24.61 3.56 -4.97
CA ASP A 70 -24.83 2.60 -6.05
C ASP A 70 -23.64 1.65 -6.15
N TRP A 71 -23.71 0.54 -5.43
CA TRP A 71 -22.66 -0.46 -5.34
C TRP A 71 -22.40 -1.21 -6.65
N SER A 72 -23.29 -1.13 -7.64
CA SER A 72 -23.08 -1.73 -8.95
C SER A 72 -21.92 -1.07 -9.73
N ARG A 73 -21.49 0.11 -9.32
CA ARG A 73 -20.40 0.89 -9.93
C ARG A 73 -19.02 0.51 -9.39
N TYR A 74 -18.94 -0.38 -8.40
CA TYR A 74 -17.72 -0.74 -7.68
C TYR A 74 -17.51 -2.23 -7.63
N ALA A 75 -16.29 -2.69 -7.82
CA ALA A 75 -15.98 -4.11 -7.77
C ALA A 75 -14.66 -4.44 -7.08
N TYR A 76 -14.62 -5.56 -6.37
CA TYR A 76 -13.39 -6.26 -6.04
C TYR A 76 -13.08 -7.26 -7.14
N SER A 77 -11.84 -7.25 -7.64
CA SER A 77 -11.41 -8.21 -8.67
C SER A 77 -10.35 -9.17 -8.15
N GLN A 78 -10.45 -10.40 -8.61
CA GLN A 78 -9.52 -11.48 -8.35
C GLN A 78 -9.17 -12.19 -9.68
N TYR A 79 -8.01 -12.83 -9.73
CA TYR A 79 -7.71 -13.77 -10.80
C TYR A 79 -7.23 -15.10 -10.22
N ALA A 80 -7.48 -16.17 -10.94
CA ALA A 80 -7.01 -17.49 -10.59
C ALA A 80 -6.42 -18.17 -11.82
N THR A 81 -5.16 -18.56 -11.76
CA THR A 81 -4.46 -19.28 -12.85
C THR A 81 -4.12 -20.71 -12.47
N SER A 82 -4.43 -21.14 -11.25
CA SER A 82 -4.30 -22.50 -10.77
C SER A 82 -5.32 -22.79 -9.67
N SER A 83 -5.63 -24.06 -9.43
CA SER A 83 -6.59 -24.49 -8.41
C SER A 83 -6.32 -23.96 -7.00
N PRO A 84 -5.06 -23.90 -6.51
CA PRO A 84 -4.78 -23.29 -5.22
C PRO A 84 -5.22 -21.82 -5.14
N TYR A 85 -4.93 -21.03 -6.17
CA TYR A 85 -5.29 -19.60 -6.23
C TYR A 85 -6.79 -19.39 -6.44
N LEU A 86 -7.50 -20.31 -7.12
CA LEU A 86 -8.95 -20.27 -7.21
C LEU A 86 -9.61 -20.38 -5.83
N CYS A 87 -9.16 -21.32 -5.00
CA CYS A 87 -9.63 -21.38 -3.62
C CYS A 87 -9.35 -20.10 -2.85
N ASN A 88 -8.15 -19.54 -2.99
CA ASN A 88 -7.77 -18.29 -2.32
C ASN A 88 -8.72 -17.15 -2.73
N ALA A 89 -9.00 -17.00 -4.02
CA ALA A 89 -9.95 -15.98 -4.52
C ALA A 89 -11.35 -16.15 -3.90
N VAL A 90 -11.82 -17.41 -3.81
CA VAL A 90 -13.11 -17.72 -3.16
C VAL A 90 -13.07 -17.38 -1.67
N MET A 91 -11.94 -17.61 -0.98
CA MET A 91 -11.77 -17.20 0.43
C MET A 91 -11.79 -15.68 0.60
N VAL A 92 -11.24 -14.91 -0.34
CA VAL A 92 -11.34 -13.44 -0.34
C VAL A 92 -12.80 -13.03 -0.47
N PHE A 93 -13.56 -13.63 -1.38
CA PHE A 93 -14.99 -13.32 -1.53
C PHE A 93 -15.82 -13.68 -0.29
N ASP A 94 -15.51 -14.79 0.36
CA ASP A 94 -16.11 -15.15 1.65
C ASP A 94 -15.84 -14.09 2.72
N ALA A 95 -14.59 -13.63 2.81
CA ALA A 95 -14.20 -12.60 3.76
C ALA A 95 -14.91 -11.27 3.49
N LEU A 96 -14.96 -10.82 2.24
CA LEU A 96 -15.66 -9.60 1.84
C LEU A 96 -17.15 -9.67 2.19
N GLU A 97 -17.79 -10.82 1.97
CA GLU A 97 -19.20 -11.00 2.35
C GLU A 97 -19.41 -10.94 3.87
N ARG A 98 -18.59 -11.67 4.63
CA ARG A 98 -18.67 -11.66 6.12
C ARG A 98 -18.39 -10.27 6.71
N LEU A 99 -17.58 -9.48 6.05
CA LEU A 99 -17.26 -8.11 6.46
C LEU A 99 -18.25 -7.07 5.94
N GLY A 100 -19.32 -7.52 5.27
CA GLY A 100 -20.44 -6.69 4.86
C GLY A 100 -20.16 -5.82 3.61
N SER A 101 -19.15 -6.14 2.81
CA SER A 101 -18.95 -5.44 1.54
C SER A 101 -20.09 -5.70 0.57
N ARG A 102 -20.60 -4.62 -0.01
CA ARG A 102 -21.71 -4.61 -0.98
C ARG A 102 -21.25 -4.48 -2.42
N ALA A 103 -19.96 -4.19 -2.65
CA ALA A 103 -19.38 -4.07 -3.97
C ALA A 103 -19.45 -5.40 -4.73
N GLN A 104 -19.48 -5.33 -6.04
CA GLN A 104 -19.50 -6.50 -6.89
C GLN A 104 -18.17 -7.28 -6.77
N ARG A 105 -18.17 -8.52 -7.19
CA ARG A 105 -17.01 -9.40 -7.20
C ARG A 105 -16.78 -9.88 -8.62
N VAL A 106 -15.56 -9.78 -9.11
CA VAL A 106 -15.15 -10.22 -10.44
C VAL A 106 -14.05 -11.25 -10.30
N LEU A 107 -14.16 -12.37 -11.02
CA LEU A 107 -13.16 -13.42 -11.04
C LEU A 107 -12.74 -13.73 -12.47
N PHE A 108 -11.48 -13.45 -12.80
CA PHE A 108 -10.84 -13.89 -14.02
C PHE A 108 -10.32 -15.32 -13.84
N TYR A 109 -10.65 -16.23 -14.76
CA TYR A 109 -10.25 -17.62 -14.66
C TYR A 109 -9.95 -18.22 -16.04
N PRO A 110 -9.10 -19.29 -16.14
CA PRO A 110 -8.76 -19.92 -17.41
C PRO A 110 -9.98 -20.44 -18.14
N LYS A 111 -10.14 -20.09 -19.41
CA LYS A 111 -11.28 -20.50 -20.24
C LYS A 111 -11.49 -22.02 -20.37
N HIS A 112 -10.42 -22.79 -20.16
CA HIS A 112 -10.51 -24.26 -20.21
C HIS A 112 -11.13 -24.89 -18.95
N TRP A 113 -11.34 -24.11 -17.88
CA TRP A 113 -12.14 -24.54 -16.73
C TRP A 113 -13.62 -24.36 -17.00
N ASP A 114 -14.41 -25.39 -16.68
CA ASP A 114 -15.85 -25.34 -16.86
C ASP A 114 -16.53 -24.96 -15.53
N VAL A 115 -17.63 -24.25 -15.59
CA VAL A 115 -18.50 -23.99 -14.44
C VAL A 115 -19.49 -25.15 -14.19
N ILE A 116 -19.59 -26.10 -15.14
CA ILE A 116 -20.43 -27.28 -15.03
C ILE A 116 -19.66 -28.38 -14.29
N VAL A 117 -20.10 -28.68 -13.07
CA VAL A 117 -19.52 -29.75 -12.26
C VAL A 117 -19.80 -31.11 -12.86
N GLN A 118 -18.76 -31.79 -13.32
CA GLN A 118 -18.89 -33.09 -13.99
C GLN A 118 -18.76 -34.26 -13.02
N SER A 119 -18.10 -34.08 -11.88
CA SER A 119 -17.92 -35.14 -10.88
C SER A 119 -17.63 -34.52 -9.49
N ASP A 120 -17.69 -35.37 -8.45
CA ASP A 120 -17.33 -35.00 -7.08
C ASP A 120 -15.82 -34.64 -6.93
N TYR A 121 -15.01 -35.03 -7.91
CA TYR A 121 -13.57 -34.72 -7.93
C TYR A 121 -13.22 -33.45 -8.72
N ASP A 122 -14.20 -32.89 -9.42
CA ASP A 122 -14.03 -31.67 -10.22
C ASP A 122 -14.09 -30.43 -9.32
N ARG A 123 -12.99 -30.20 -8.62
CA ARG A 123 -12.89 -29.18 -7.59
C ARG A 123 -12.89 -27.76 -8.15
N ASP A 124 -12.31 -27.56 -9.32
CA ASP A 124 -12.23 -26.23 -9.93
C ASP A 124 -13.62 -25.75 -10.36
N SER A 125 -14.39 -26.61 -11.03
CA SER A 125 -15.77 -26.31 -11.38
C SER A 125 -16.66 -26.09 -10.14
N GLN A 126 -16.46 -26.87 -9.08
CA GLN A 126 -17.19 -26.68 -7.80
C GLN A 126 -16.87 -25.31 -7.17
N LEU A 127 -15.60 -24.87 -7.21
CA LEU A 127 -15.20 -23.58 -6.66
C LEU A 127 -15.67 -22.41 -7.52
N LEU A 128 -15.63 -22.52 -8.86
CA LEU A 128 -16.21 -21.52 -9.76
C LEU A 128 -17.70 -21.35 -9.51
N ARG A 129 -18.41 -22.49 -9.39
CA ARG A 129 -19.83 -22.48 -9.07
C ARG A 129 -20.11 -21.87 -7.68
N LEU A 130 -19.29 -22.19 -6.68
CA LEU A 130 -19.38 -21.58 -5.35
C LEU A 130 -19.18 -20.05 -5.42
N ALA A 131 -18.18 -19.58 -6.19
CA ALA A 131 -17.97 -18.15 -6.41
C ALA A 131 -19.19 -17.48 -7.03
N GLN A 132 -19.77 -18.10 -8.05
CA GLN A 132 -20.93 -17.55 -8.77
C GLN A 132 -22.22 -17.61 -7.93
N GLU A 133 -22.57 -18.76 -7.39
CA GLU A 133 -23.87 -18.97 -6.74
C GLU A 133 -23.92 -18.34 -5.34
N ARG A 134 -22.88 -18.56 -4.54
CA ARG A 134 -22.87 -18.13 -3.14
C ARG A 134 -22.39 -16.69 -3.00
N TYR A 135 -21.29 -16.32 -3.68
CA TYR A 135 -20.69 -15.01 -3.53
C TYR A 135 -21.06 -14.02 -4.65
N LYS A 136 -21.93 -14.45 -5.59
CA LYS A 136 -22.42 -13.61 -6.70
C LYS A 136 -21.30 -13.01 -7.55
N ALA A 137 -20.18 -13.72 -7.65
CA ALA A 137 -19.07 -13.27 -8.46
C ALA A 137 -19.41 -13.34 -9.95
N LEU A 138 -19.08 -12.28 -10.69
CA LEU A 138 -19.06 -12.28 -12.14
C LEU A 138 -17.83 -13.08 -12.59
N LEU A 139 -18.07 -14.19 -13.30
CA LEU A 139 -17.02 -15.07 -13.80
C LEU A 139 -16.62 -14.65 -15.21
N ILE A 140 -15.36 -14.29 -15.42
CA ILE A 140 -14.83 -13.87 -16.72
C ILE A 140 -13.77 -14.87 -17.18
N PRO A 141 -14.09 -15.71 -18.19
CA PRO A 141 -13.12 -16.63 -18.74
C PRO A 141 -12.06 -15.89 -19.55
N ILE A 142 -10.79 -16.21 -19.30
CA ILE A 142 -9.65 -15.61 -20.01
C ILE A 142 -8.86 -16.68 -20.78
N GLU A 143 -8.32 -16.25 -21.91
CA GLU A 143 -7.37 -17.08 -22.69
C GLU A 143 -5.95 -16.75 -22.20
N LEU A 144 -5.42 -17.59 -21.31
CA LEU A 144 -4.06 -17.39 -20.79
C LEU A 144 -2.99 -17.40 -21.90
N GLU A 145 -3.28 -18.09 -23.02
CA GLU A 145 -2.36 -18.16 -24.17
C GLU A 145 -2.16 -16.82 -24.88
N MET A 146 -3.15 -15.93 -24.82
CA MET A 146 -3.05 -14.58 -25.42
C MET A 146 -2.10 -13.66 -24.64
N ILE A 147 -1.72 -14.05 -23.44
CA ILE A 147 -0.86 -13.28 -22.54
C ILE A 147 0.57 -13.84 -22.51
N LYS A 148 0.84 -14.92 -23.27
CA LYS A 148 2.17 -15.51 -23.39
C LYS A 148 3.00 -14.77 -24.45
N PRO A 149 4.05 -14.05 -24.05
CA PRO A 149 5.11 -13.73 -24.98
C PRO A 149 5.95 -14.99 -25.29
N ASP A 150 6.82 -14.92 -26.28
CA ASP A 150 7.71 -15.99 -26.73
C ASP A 150 8.73 -16.53 -25.70
N ALA A 151 8.55 -16.23 -24.41
CA ALA A 151 9.34 -16.81 -23.32
C ALA A 151 8.86 -18.24 -23.02
N GLY A 152 9.81 -19.12 -22.77
CA GLY A 152 9.57 -20.54 -22.60
C GLY A 152 8.49 -20.89 -21.56
N PRO A 153 7.88 -22.06 -21.64
CA PRO A 153 6.78 -22.45 -20.76
C PRO A 153 7.21 -22.45 -19.29
N GLY A 154 6.42 -21.81 -18.43
CA GLY A 154 6.56 -21.88 -16.96
C GLY A 154 7.13 -20.64 -16.27
N GLU A 155 7.17 -19.46 -16.91
CA GLU A 155 7.61 -18.25 -16.23
C GLU A 155 6.51 -17.68 -15.30
N PRO A 156 6.85 -17.33 -14.04
CA PRO A 156 5.88 -16.85 -13.03
C PRO A 156 5.09 -15.60 -13.45
N TRP A 157 5.65 -14.78 -14.32
CA TRP A 157 5.07 -13.50 -14.77
C TRP A 157 3.83 -13.68 -15.67
N GLU A 158 3.65 -14.85 -16.34
CA GLU A 158 2.41 -15.15 -17.07
C GLU A 158 1.19 -15.00 -16.16
N LYS A 159 1.36 -15.33 -14.88
CA LYS A 159 0.32 -15.26 -13.85
C LYS A 159 0.08 -13.83 -13.38
N SER A 160 1.13 -13.03 -13.26
CA SER A 160 1.02 -11.68 -12.72
C SER A 160 0.40 -10.67 -13.69
N ILE A 161 0.60 -10.85 -15.01
CA ILE A 161 -0.03 -10.00 -16.05
C ILE A 161 -1.56 -10.10 -16.01
N SER A 162 -2.14 -11.22 -15.57
CA SER A 162 -3.59 -11.34 -15.40
C SER A 162 -4.19 -10.26 -14.50
N LYS A 163 -3.40 -9.65 -13.63
CA LYS A 163 -3.79 -8.51 -12.80
C LYS A 163 -4.18 -7.27 -13.64
N LEU A 164 -3.56 -7.10 -14.82
CA LEU A 164 -3.84 -5.98 -15.71
C LEU A 164 -5.27 -6.00 -16.26
N LEU A 165 -5.93 -7.16 -16.29
CA LEU A 165 -7.32 -7.28 -16.74
C LEU A 165 -8.27 -6.38 -15.95
N ALA A 166 -7.98 -6.14 -14.66
CA ALA A 166 -8.76 -5.24 -13.83
C ALA A 166 -8.80 -3.79 -14.35
N PHE A 167 -7.80 -3.36 -15.14
CA PHE A 167 -7.79 -2.05 -15.79
C PHE A 167 -8.77 -1.94 -16.94
N GLY A 168 -9.19 -3.07 -17.51
CA GLY A 168 -10.12 -3.16 -18.63
C GLY A 168 -11.60 -3.20 -18.22
N GLU A 169 -11.91 -3.30 -16.93
CA GLU A 169 -13.28 -3.40 -16.40
C GLU A 169 -14.00 -2.05 -16.40
N ILE A 170 -14.17 -1.48 -17.59
CA ILE A 170 -14.66 -0.10 -17.83
C ILE A 170 -16.11 0.13 -17.43
N GLU A 171 -16.86 -0.90 -17.10
CA GLU A 171 -18.24 -0.79 -16.60
C GLU A 171 -18.28 -0.28 -15.16
N TYR A 172 -17.15 -0.41 -14.43
CA TYR A 172 -17.01 0.07 -13.05
C TYR A 172 -16.35 1.45 -13.02
N GLU A 173 -16.73 2.26 -12.05
CA GLU A 173 -16.06 3.52 -11.76
C GLU A 173 -14.73 3.28 -11.03
N ARG A 174 -14.72 2.28 -10.16
CA ARG A 174 -13.51 1.89 -9.44
C ARG A 174 -13.48 0.40 -9.15
N VAL A 175 -12.32 -0.17 -9.35
CA VAL A 175 -12.02 -1.57 -9.05
C VAL A 175 -10.91 -1.64 -8.02
N ILE A 176 -11.08 -2.48 -7.00
CA ILE A 176 -10.03 -2.84 -6.06
C ILE A 176 -9.56 -4.25 -6.45
N HIS A 177 -8.35 -4.32 -6.97
CA HIS A 177 -7.68 -5.59 -7.22
C HIS A 177 -6.83 -5.98 -6.02
N LEU A 178 -6.94 -7.23 -5.57
CA LEU A 178 -6.19 -7.78 -4.45
C LEU A 178 -5.48 -9.05 -4.89
N ASP A 179 -4.27 -9.28 -4.39
CA ASP A 179 -3.69 -10.61 -4.45
C ASP A 179 -4.54 -11.59 -3.65
N SER A 180 -4.59 -12.85 -4.05
CA SER A 180 -5.49 -13.82 -3.41
C SER A 180 -4.85 -14.57 -2.23
N ASP A 181 -3.54 -14.52 -2.10
CA ASP A 181 -2.78 -15.08 -0.98
C ASP A 181 -2.75 -14.13 0.23
N ILE A 182 -3.93 -13.67 0.59
CA ILE A 182 -4.15 -12.73 1.70
C ILE A 182 -5.14 -13.30 2.73
N LEU A 183 -5.01 -12.82 3.95
CA LEU A 183 -6.02 -12.98 4.98
C LEU A 183 -6.68 -11.62 5.22
N VAL A 184 -7.90 -11.44 4.75
CA VAL A 184 -8.67 -10.19 4.93
C VAL A 184 -9.18 -10.12 6.35
N LEU A 185 -8.85 -9.03 7.05
CA LEU A 185 -9.17 -8.78 8.46
C LEU A 185 -10.30 -7.78 8.63
N GLN A 186 -10.37 -6.76 7.78
CA GLN A 186 -11.34 -5.66 7.87
C GLN A 186 -11.89 -5.29 6.49
N ASN A 187 -13.06 -4.64 6.48
CA ASN A 187 -13.63 -4.05 5.27
C ASN A 187 -12.72 -2.95 4.72
N MET A 188 -12.66 -2.82 3.39
CA MET A 188 -11.83 -1.85 2.66
C MET A 188 -12.67 -1.00 1.69
N ASP A 189 -13.99 -1.00 1.82
CA ASP A 189 -14.89 -0.30 0.88
C ASP A 189 -14.65 1.22 0.86
N GLU A 190 -14.01 1.79 1.88
CA GLU A 190 -13.58 3.19 1.89
C GLU A 190 -12.66 3.55 0.73
N LEU A 191 -11.93 2.58 0.19
CA LEU A 191 -11.04 2.80 -0.96
C LEU A 191 -11.78 3.09 -2.27
N PHE A 192 -13.06 2.74 -2.37
CA PHE A 192 -13.87 3.12 -3.52
C PHE A 192 -14.17 4.62 -3.58
N PHE A 193 -14.02 5.33 -2.46
CA PHE A 193 -14.36 6.75 -2.33
C PHE A 193 -13.12 7.66 -2.22
N LEU A 194 -11.96 7.16 -2.59
CA LEU A 194 -10.76 7.98 -2.69
C LEU A 194 -10.97 9.13 -3.71
N PRO A 195 -10.26 10.24 -3.55
CA PRO A 195 -10.22 11.27 -4.59
C PRO A 195 -9.87 10.68 -5.96
N HIS A 196 -10.20 11.42 -7.02
CA HIS A 196 -9.91 11.00 -8.38
C HIS A 196 -8.41 10.71 -8.55
N THR A 197 -8.09 9.48 -8.87
CA THR A 197 -6.73 9.01 -9.15
C THR A 197 -6.77 7.79 -10.07
N PRO A 198 -5.95 7.76 -11.13
CA PRO A 198 -5.89 6.60 -12.02
C PRO A 198 -5.59 5.30 -11.30
N VAL A 199 -4.70 5.36 -10.31
CA VAL A 199 -4.23 4.22 -9.52
C VAL A 199 -3.88 4.68 -8.11
N ALA A 200 -4.24 3.88 -7.10
CA ALA A 200 -3.71 4.01 -5.76
C ALA A 200 -3.12 2.66 -5.29
N MET A 201 -1.94 2.70 -4.68
CA MET A 201 -1.17 1.52 -4.26
C MET A 201 -0.44 1.79 -2.95
N PRO A 202 -0.25 0.80 -2.07
CA PRO A 202 0.59 0.98 -0.89
C PRO A 202 2.08 0.98 -1.27
N ARG A 203 2.91 1.51 -0.37
CA ARG A 203 4.36 1.42 -0.50
C ARG A 203 4.83 -0.01 -0.20
N ALA A 204 5.76 -0.54 -1.01
CA ALA A 204 6.54 -1.72 -0.68
C ALA A 204 7.58 -1.35 0.39
N TYR A 205 7.12 -1.17 1.63
CA TYR A 205 7.92 -0.63 2.72
C TYR A 205 9.17 -1.48 3.03
N TRP A 206 9.13 -2.78 2.75
CA TRP A 206 10.26 -3.70 2.92
C TRP A 206 11.45 -3.44 1.98
N LEU A 207 11.26 -2.54 0.99
CA LEU A 207 12.31 -2.05 0.09
C LEU A 207 12.85 -0.68 0.50
N LEU A 208 12.36 -0.11 1.60
CA LEU A 208 12.84 1.16 2.14
C LEU A 208 14.11 0.95 2.98
N PRO A 209 15.00 1.92 3.02
CA PRO A 209 14.96 3.23 2.33
C PRO A 209 15.49 3.22 0.89
N GLU A 210 16.04 2.10 0.40
CA GLU A 210 16.76 2.01 -0.87
C GLU A 210 15.85 2.31 -2.06
N HIS A 211 14.62 1.78 -2.04
CA HIS A 211 13.67 1.93 -3.15
C HIS A 211 12.30 2.41 -2.68
N LYS A 212 11.81 3.49 -3.32
CA LYS A 212 10.47 4.03 -3.07
C LYS A 212 9.42 3.38 -3.98
N THR A 213 9.50 2.07 -4.12
CA THR A 213 8.62 1.28 -4.99
C THR A 213 7.23 1.13 -4.38
N LEU A 214 6.20 1.12 -5.21
CA LEU A 214 4.82 0.80 -4.83
C LEU A 214 4.57 -0.69 -5.01
N SER A 215 3.83 -1.28 -4.09
CA SER A 215 3.47 -2.70 -4.12
C SER A 215 2.16 -2.93 -4.85
N SER A 216 2.12 -3.97 -5.67
CA SER A 216 0.94 -4.39 -6.44
C SER A 216 0.01 -5.36 -5.69
N LEU A 217 0.30 -5.69 -4.44
CA LEU A 217 -0.53 -6.60 -3.63
C LEU A 217 -1.99 -6.10 -3.44
N LEU A 218 -2.18 -4.80 -3.49
CA LEU A 218 -3.46 -4.11 -3.57
C LEU A 218 -3.34 -2.97 -4.56
N VAL A 219 -4.24 -2.91 -5.54
CA VAL A 219 -4.29 -1.85 -6.54
C VAL A 219 -5.73 -1.34 -6.63
N VAL A 220 -5.93 -0.08 -6.28
CA VAL A 220 -7.18 0.63 -6.52
C VAL A 220 -7.09 1.29 -7.88
N ILE A 221 -8.04 0.99 -8.77
CA ILE A 221 -7.97 1.32 -10.19
C ILE A 221 -9.22 2.11 -10.59
N GLU A 222 -9.05 3.21 -11.31
CA GLU A 222 -10.10 3.77 -12.15
C GLU A 222 -9.95 3.17 -13.55
N PRO A 223 -10.81 2.19 -13.93
CA PRO A 223 -10.63 1.45 -15.17
C PRO A 223 -10.64 2.34 -16.41
N SER A 224 -9.82 1.97 -17.40
CA SER A 224 -9.75 2.70 -18.66
C SER A 224 -9.17 1.78 -19.74
N TYR A 225 -9.91 1.57 -20.80
CA TYR A 225 -9.46 0.76 -21.93
C TYR A 225 -8.14 1.27 -22.52
N ARG A 226 -7.96 2.60 -22.59
CA ARG A 226 -6.71 3.19 -23.08
C ARG A 226 -5.51 2.83 -22.19
N ARG A 227 -5.69 2.90 -20.86
CA ARG A 227 -4.62 2.54 -19.90
C ARG A 227 -4.35 1.04 -19.94
N TYR A 228 -5.40 0.25 -19.94
CA TYR A 228 -5.30 -1.21 -20.07
C TYR A 228 -4.49 -1.59 -21.31
N LYS A 229 -4.85 -1.05 -22.47
CA LYS A 229 -4.15 -1.33 -23.71
C LYS A 229 -2.68 -0.91 -23.66
N ALA A 230 -2.36 0.27 -23.10
CA ALA A 230 -0.99 0.74 -22.98
C ALA A 230 -0.15 -0.19 -22.08
N LEU A 231 -0.69 -0.63 -20.95
CA LEU A 231 -0.05 -1.59 -20.05
C LEU A 231 0.17 -2.94 -20.74
N LEU A 232 -0.85 -3.44 -21.44
CA LEU A 232 -0.78 -4.71 -22.14
C LEU A 232 0.24 -4.66 -23.28
N ASP A 233 0.21 -3.62 -24.12
CA ASP A 233 1.16 -3.42 -25.22
C ASP A 233 2.60 -3.40 -24.70
N ARG A 234 2.82 -2.73 -23.55
CA ARG A 234 4.14 -2.67 -22.91
C ARG A 234 4.56 -4.04 -22.34
N ALA A 235 3.64 -4.75 -21.69
CA ALA A 235 3.90 -6.09 -21.17
C ALA A 235 4.25 -7.09 -22.29
N LEU A 236 3.61 -6.97 -23.44
CA LEU A 236 3.82 -7.82 -24.61
C LEU A 236 5.00 -7.35 -25.49
N GLY A 237 5.69 -6.27 -25.12
CA GLY A 237 6.79 -5.72 -25.93
C GLY A 237 6.35 -5.17 -27.29
N ILE A 238 5.06 -4.86 -27.47
CA ILE A 238 4.52 -4.27 -28.69
C ILE A 238 4.99 -2.81 -28.76
N LYS A 239 5.78 -2.49 -29.79
CA LYS A 239 6.28 -1.12 -30.00
C LYS A 239 5.13 -0.20 -30.43
N SER A 240 4.89 0.83 -29.64
CA SER A 240 4.04 1.96 -30.08
C SER A 240 4.79 2.79 -31.13
N ASN A 241 4.10 3.15 -32.22
CA ASN A 241 4.68 3.98 -33.29
C ASN A 241 5.06 5.41 -32.85
N SER A 242 4.83 5.78 -31.61
CA SER A 242 5.03 7.14 -31.08
C SER A 242 6.29 7.31 -30.23
N ASP A 243 7.01 6.23 -29.91
CA ASP A 243 8.14 6.31 -28.99
C ASP A 243 9.49 6.14 -29.72
N GLU A 244 10.11 7.27 -30.06
CA GLU A 244 11.54 7.36 -30.40
C GLU A 244 12.46 7.10 -29.18
N VAL A 245 11.94 6.61 -28.06
CA VAL A 245 12.75 6.25 -26.91
C VAL A 245 13.36 4.88 -27.18
N LYS A 246 14.67 4.86 -27.35
CA LYS A 246 15.51 3.65 -27.40
C LYS A 246 15.35 2.89 -26.08
N HIS A 247 14.27 2.17 -25.90
CA HIS A 247 14.19 1.16 -24.87
C HIS A 247 14.97 -0.06 -25.35
N GLU A 248 16.09 -0.28 -24.67
CA GLU A 248 16.84 -1.53 -24.67
C GLU A 248 15.86 -2.71 -24.63
N SER A 249 16.12 -3.75 -25.42
CA SER A 249 15.27 -4.93 -25.66
C SER A 249 14.46 -5.30 -24.40
N ALA A 250 13.14 -5.16 -24.51
CA ALA A 250 12.23 -5.21 -23.38
C ALA A 250 12.34 -6.54 -22.65
N ARG A 251 13.12 -6.56 -21.59
CA ARG A 251 13.03 -7.60 -20.57
C ARG A 251 11.59 -7.54 -20.05
N LEU A 252 10.88 -8.63 -20.13
CA LEU A 252 9.52 -8.72 -19.62
C LEU A 252 9.54 -8.36 -18.14
N LYS A 253 8.69 -7.42 -17.76
CA LYS A 253 8.62 -6.92 -16.40
C LYS A 253 7.47 -7.62 -15.67
N TYR A 254 7.68 -7.88 -14.40
CA TYR A 254 6.59 -8.31 -13.51
C TYR A 254 5.56 -7.19 -13.34
N ASP A 255 4.36 -7.55 -12.90
CA ASP A 255 3.26 -6.60 -12.70
C ASP A 255 3.65 -5.41 -11.82
N MET A 256 4.37 -5.64 -10.72
CA MET A 256 4.83 -4.58 -9.82
C MET A 256 5.79 -3.62 -10.52
N GLU A 257 6.78 -4.12 -11.27
CA GLU A 257 7.72 -3.30 -12.03
C GLU A 257 7.02 -2.49 -13.12
N LEU A 258 6.12 -3.16 -13.86
CA LEU A 258 5.34 -2.53 -14.91
C LEU A 258 4.45 -1.39 -14.36
N LEU A 259 3.75 -1.64 -13.25
CA LEU A 259 2.90 -0.63 -12.63
C LEU A 259 3.72 0.54 -12.07
N ASN A 260 4.91 0.29 -11.54
CA ASN A 260 5.81 1.37 -11.10
C ASN A 260 6.38 2.16 -12.27
N GLU A 261 6.65 1.53 -13.42
CA GLU A 261 7.07 2.25 -14.63
C GLU A 261 5.98 3.25 -15.09
N PHE A 262 4.71 2.84 -15.04
CA PHE A 262 3.60 3.68 -15.49
C PHE A 262 3.12 4.69 -14.44
N TYR A 263 3.14 4.32 -13.17
CA TYR A 263 2.43 5.05 -12.10
C TYR A 263 3.31 5.39 -10.90
N GLY A 264 4.57 4.97 -10.85
CA GLY A 264 5.44 5.15 -9.68
C GLY A 264 5.48 6.59 -9.15
N ASP A 265 5.44 7.57 -10.05
CA ASP A 265 5.47 8.99 -9.73
C ASP A 265 4.07 9.65 -9.64
N SER A 266 3.01 8.97 -10.10
CA SER A 266 1.68 9.57 -10.25
C SER A 266 0.58 8.87 -9.46
N ALA A 267 0.81 7.65 -8.98
CA ALA A 267 -0.16 6.95 -8.17
C ALA A 267 -0.36 7.61 -6.81
N MET A 268 -1.58 7.55 -6.31
CA MET A 268 -1.84 7.88 -4.91
C MET A 268 -1.23 6.81 -4.01
N VAL A 269 -0.42 7.22 -3.04
CA VAL A 269 0.22 6.30 -2.11
C VAL A 269 -0.71 6.00 -0.94
N LEU A 270 -1.09 4.75 -0.78
CA LEU A 270 -1.88 4.28 0.36
C LEU A 270 -0.97 4.02 1.57
N PRO A 271 -1.46 4.22 2.79
CA PRO A 271 -0.70 3.92 4.00
C PRO A 271 -0.46 2.40 4.11
N HIS A 272 0.80 1.99 4.05
CA HIS A 272 1.20 0.59 4.04
C HIS A 272 0.86 -0.16 5.33
N ARG A 273 0.80 0.52 6.48
CA ARG A 273 0.41 -0.11 7.75
C ARG A 273 -1.00 -0.71 7.68
N GLN A 274 -1.90 -0.05 6.96
CA GLN A 274 -3.28 -0.52 6.77
C GLN A 274 -3.40 -1.45 5.56
N TYR A 275 -2.75 -1.13 4.45
CA TYR A 275 -3.00 -1.75 3.15
C TYR A 275 -1.81 -2.49 2.57
N GLY A 276 -0.80 -2.82 3.38
CA GLY A 276 0.43 -3.42 2.87
C GLY A 276 1.17 -4.33 3.85
N LEU A 277 0.55 -4.77 4.96
CA LEU A 277 1.20 -5.64 5.93
C LEU A 277 1.47 -7.02 5.32
N ILE A 278 2.74 -7.43 5.36
CA ILE A 278 3.17 -8.77 4.92
C ILE A 278 3.43 -9.68 6.12
N SER A 279 3.22 -11.00 5.95
CA SER A 279 3.47 -11.97 7.02
C SER A 279 4.94 -12.03 7.44
N GLY A 280 5.86 -11.71 6.52
CA GLY A 280 7.30 -11.63 6.78
C GLY A 280 7.68 -10.58 7.83
N GLU A 281 6.85 -9.53 8.03
CA GLU A 281 7.11 -8.50 9.04
C GLU A 281 7.22 -9.08 10.45
N PHE A 282 6.38 -10.06 10.79
CA PHE A 282 6.42 -10.73 12.09
C PHE A 282 7.68 -11.58 12.31
N ARG A 283 8.48 -11.81 11.26
CA ARG A 283 9.79 -12.48 11.33
C ARG A 283 10.96 -11.53 11.29
N SER A 284 10.70 -10.26 10.98
CA SER A 284 11.73 -9.22 10.93
C SER A 284 12.33 -8.99 12.32
N GLU A 285 13.60 -8.63 12.35
CA GLU A 285 14.27 -8.13 13.56
C GLU A 285 14.26 -6.61 13.63
N ASN A 286 14.01 -5.95 12.51
CA ASN A 286 13.98 -4.50 12.38
C ASN A 286 12.66 -4.08 11.73
N HIS A 287 11.86 -3.32 12.45
CA HIS A 287 10.56 -2.85 12.04
C HIS A 287 10.54 -1.37 11.64
N THR A 288 11.69 -0.73 11.56
CA THR A 288 11.82 0.72 11.29
C THR A 288 11.16 1.11 9.97
N ALA A 289 11.31 0.29 8.93
CA ALA A 289 10.70 0.54 7.63
C ALA A 289 9.17 0.47 7.67
N PHE A 290 8.61 -0.48 8.43
CA PHE A 290 7.15 -0.60 8.64
C PHE A 290 6.61 0.54 9.53
N LEU A 291 7.31 0.86 10.62
CA LEU A 291 6.90 1.90 11.58
C LEU A 291 7.09 3.32 11.02
N GLY A 292 8.02 3.49 10.07
CA GLY A 292 8.35 4.79 9.48
C GLY A 292 9.38 5.59 10.30
N GLY A 293 9.95 5.01 11.37
CA GLY A 293 10.94 5.62 12.23
C GLY A 293 11.34 4.72 13.40
N GLU A 294 12.34 5.15 14.19
CA GLU A 294 12.85 4.42 15.36
C GLU A 294 12.12 4.77 16.67
N GLU A 295 11.26 5.78 16.66
CA GLU A 295 10.62 6.29 17.87
C GLU A 295 9.46 5.42 18.34
N GLU A 296 8.82 4.68 17.44
CA GLU A 296 7.70 3.79 17.75
C GLU A 296 8.20 2.38 18.02
N VAL A 297 7.69 1.78 19.10
CA VAL A 297 8.01 0.39 19.45
C VAL A 297 7.08 -0.55 18.70
N TRP A 298 7.65 -1.60 18.11
CA TRP A 298 6.88 -2.63 17.43
C TRP A 298 5.95 -3.37 18.39
N ASP A 299 4.70 -3.47 17.96
CA ASP A 299 3.64 -4.23 18.63
C ASP A 299 2.85 -5.02 17.59
N PRO A 300 2.98 -6.36 17.52
CA PRO A 300 2.31 -7.19 16.52
C PRO A 300 0.79 -7.17 16.64
N ASP A 301 0.22 -7.00 17.84
CA ASP A 301 -1.22 -6.90 18.02
C ASP A 301 -1.76 -5.57 17.49
N LYS A 302 -1.01 -4.49 17.71
CA LYS A 302 -1.34 -3.18 17.13
C LYS A 302 -1.28 -3.23 15.60
N ALA A 303 -0.22 -3.82 15.05
CA ALA A 303 -0.07 -3.97 13.60
C ALA A 303 -1.25 -4.73 12.97
N LEU A 304 -1.70 -5.84 13.59
CA LEU A 304 -2.88 -6.57 13.14
C LEU A 304 -4.19 -5.77 13.29
N THR A 305 -4.32 -4.98 14.35
CA THR A 305 -5.51 -4.15 14.56
C THR A 305 -5.61 -3.03 13.53
N GLU A 306 -4.48 -2.48 13.10
CA GLU A 306 -4.43 -1.43 12.07
C GLU A 306 -4.61 -1.99 10.66
N ALA A 307 -4.14 -3.22 10.40
CA ALA A 307 -4.13 -3.82 9.07
C ALA A 307 -5.54 -4.20 8.60
N LYS A 308 -5.80 -3.95 7.33
CA LYS A 308 -7.01 -4.40 6.64
C LYS A 308 -6.89 -5.84 6.16
N PHE A 309 -5.69 -6.27 5.88
CA PHE A 309 -5.34 -7.65 5.52
C PHE A 309 -3.86 -7.93 5.79
N VAL A 310 -3.50 -9.20 5.80
CA VAL A 310 -2.10 -9.66 5.81
C VAL A 310 -1.84 -10.44 4.51
N HIS A 311 -0.78 -10.10 3.80
CA HIS A 311 -0.33 -10.79 2.59
C HIS A 311 0.77 -11.79 2.91
N PHE A 312 0.62 -13.03 2.42
CA PHE A 312 1.59 -14.10 2.65
C PHE A 312 2.71 -14.06 1.61
N SER A 313 3.61 -13.12 1.79
CA SER A 313 4.80 -12.88 0.95
C SER A 313 6.05 -12.98 1.82
N ASP A 314 6.28 -14.16 2.39
CA ASP A 314 7.35 -14.44 3.34
C ASP A 314 8.37 -15.38 2.68
N TRP A 315 8.98 -14.89 1.60
CA TRP A 315 10.01 -15.67 0.90
C TRP A 315 11.27 -15.87 1.78
N PRO A 316 11.93 -17.03 1.76
CA PRO A 316 11.72 -18.20 0.86
C PRO A 316 10.72 -19.22 1.39
N LEU A 317 9.86 -18.88 2.32
CA LEU A 317 8.92 -19.81 2.91
C LEU A 317 7.79 -20.18 1.92
N PRO A 318 7.30 -21.42 1.98
CA PRO A 318 6.18 -21.82 1.15
C PRO A 318 4.91 -21.09 1.57
N LYS A 319 4.00 -20.94 0.62
CA LYS A 319 2.68 -20.34 0.84
C LYS A 319 1.89 -21.11 1.92
N PRO A 320 0.93 -20.49 2.62
CA PRO A 320 0.26 -21.09 3.78
C PRO A 320 -0.53 -22.36 3.50
N TRP A 321 -0.87 -22.65 2.23
CA TRP A 321 -1.52 -23.92 1.83
C TRP A 321 -0.54 -25.07 1.60
N VAL A 322 0.77 -24.81 1.73
CA VAL A 322 1.81 -25.83 1.68
C VAL A 322 2.27 -26.08 3.12
N MET A 323 2.23 -27.34 3.57
CA MET A 323 2.67 -27.71 4.92
C MET A 323 4.18 -27.90 4.95
N TRP A 324 4.83 -27.30 5.94
CA TRP A 324 6.27 -27.48 6.15
C TRP A 324 6.56 -28.81 6.83
N PRO A 325 7.71 -29.43 6.53
CA PRO A 325 8.20 -30.54 7.32
C PRO A 325 8.42 -30.09 8.77
N HIS A 326 7.95 -30.91 9.71
CA HIS A 326 8.00 -30.57 11.14
C HIS A 326 9.42 -30.28 11.64
N GLN A 327 10.41 -30.95 11.03
CA GLN A 327 11.84 -30.78 11.35
C GLN A 327 12.38 -29.39 11.02
N MET A 328 11.78 -28.70 10.04
CA MET A 328 12.22 -27.37 9.58
C MET A 328 11.52 -26.23 10.33
N LEU A 329 10.45 -26.52 11.07
CA LEU A 329 9.63 -25.49 11.72
C LEU A 329 10.45 -24.63 12.68
N GLY A 330 11.40 -25.23 13.40
CA GLY A 330 12.26 -24.51 14.36
C GLY A 330 13.13 -23.42 13.71
N ASP A 331 13.58 -23.65 12.48
CA ASP A 331 14.47 -22.73 11.78
C ASP A 331 13.73 -21.55 11.15
N ILE A 332 12.44 -21.76 10.80
CA ILE A 332 11.62 -20.78 10.08
C ILE A 332 10.72 -19.94 10.98
N LEU A 333 10.46 -20.39 12.22
CA LEU A 333 9.65 -19.61 13.15
C LEU A 333 10.30 -18.28 13.49
N PRO A 334 9.48 -17.21 13.71
CA PRO A 334 9.99 -15.95 14.24
C PRO A 334 10.86 -16.16 15.48
N LYS A 335 12.04 -15.55 15.50
CA LYS A 335 12.95 -15.64 16.64
C LYS A 335 12.41 -14.82 17.80
N CYS A 336 12.33 -15.44 18.99
CA CYS A 336 11.94 -14.73 20.19
C CYS A 336 13.12 -13.93 20.71
N LYS A 337 13.06 -12.61 20.63
CA LYS A 337 13.93 -11.72 21.42
C LYS A 337 13.23 -11.39 22.72
N ASN A 338 13.98 -11.44 23.83
CA ASN A 338 13.51 -10.94 25.13
C ASN A 338 13.24 -9.43 24.95
N ASN A 339 11.98 -9.05 24.76
CA ASN A 339 11.57 -7.67 24.68
C ASN A 339 11.24 -7.20 26.10
N PRO A 340 12.11 -6.39 26.76
CA PRO A 340 11.98 -6.06 28.19
C PRO A 340 10.75 -5.20 28.52
N GLY A 341 9.87 -4.92 27.57
CA GLY A 341 8.68 -4.09 27.74
C GLY A 341 7.33 -4.80 27.64
N THR A 342 7.26 -6.08 27.27
CA THR A 342 6.00 -6.80 27.16
C THR A 342 5.80 -7.73 28.37
N LEU A 343 4.63 -7.63 29.01
CA LEU A 343 4.20 -8.45 30.16
C LEU A 343 4.06 -9.95 29.85
N HIS A 344 4.41 -10.40 28.65
CA HIS A 344 4.38 -11.79 28.24
C HIS A 344 5.78 -12.40 28.24
N GLU A 345 5.90 -13.45 28.98
CA GLU A 345 7.11 -14.12 29.43
C GLU A 345 8.13 -14.59 28.40
N SER A 346 8.02 -14.26 27.11
CA SER A 346 8.98 -14.85 26.17
C SER A 346 9.26 -14.08 24.91
N GLY A 347 8.82 -12.84 24.74
CA GLY A 347 9.09 -12.09 23.51
C GLY A 347 8.65 -12.82 22.22
N CYS A 348 7.75 -13.79 22.38
CA CYS A 348 7.27 -14.67 21.32
C CYS A 348 5.88 -14.30 20.83
N ARG A 349 5.43 -13.06 21.04
CA ARG A 349 4.12 -12.64 20.54
C ARG A 349 4.12 -12.67 19.01
N ASP A 350 5.18 -12.22 18.36
CA ASP A 350 5.36 -12.33 16.91
C ASP A 350 5.21 -13.78 16.43
N ARG A 351 5.87 -14.73 17.09
CA ARG A 351 5.72 -16.15 16.75
C ARG A 351 4.28 -16.63 16.88
N THR A 352 3.60 -16.27 17.96
CA THR A 352 2.22 -16.68 18.19
C THR A 352 1.31 -16.09 17.10
N VAL A 353 1.45 -14.81 16.79
CA VAL A 353 0.67 -14.12 15.76
C VAL A 353 0.95 -14.73 14.38
N TRP A 354 2.23 -14.92 14.03
CA TRP A 354 2.61 -15.47 12.75
C TRP A 354 2.05 -16.90 12.55
N MET A 355 2.20 -17.77 13.54
CA MET A 355 1.62 -19.11 13.50
C MET A 355 0.10 -19.08 13.38
N GLN A 356 -0.56 -18.20 14.14
CA GLN A 356 -2.01 -18.04 14.10
C GLN A 356 -2.49 -17.60 12.69
N LEU A 357 -1.79 -16.68 12.04
CA LEU A 357 -2.12 -16.23 10.68
C LEU A 357 -2.09 -17.40 9.67
N TYR A 358 -1.05 -18.22 9.74
CA TYR A 358 -0.92 -19.39 8.87
C TYR A 358 -1.99 -20.47 9.18
N ASP A 359 -2.30 -20.68 10.45
CA ASP A 359 -3.34 -21.63 10.84
C ASP A 359 -4.73 -21.11 10.47
N ASP A 360 -5.02 -19.83 10.67
CA ASP A 360 -6.29 -19.20 10.27
C ASP A 360 -6.51 -19.31 8.77
N PHE A 361 -5.46 -19.11 7.96
CA PHE A 361 -5.55 -19.29 6.51
C PHE A 361 -5.91 -20.75 6.15
N ARG A 362 -5.24 -21.73 6.78
CA ARG A 362 -5.52 -23.16 6.54
C ARG A 362 -6.93 -23.55 6.98
N VAL A 363 -7.37 -23.05 8.13
CA VAL A 363 -8.73 -23.29 8.63
C VAL A 363 -9.75 -22.72 7.64
N LYS A 364 -9.58 -21.49 7.19
CA LYS A 364 -10.48 -20.89 6.19
C LYS A 364 -10.48 -21.64 4.89
N ARG A 365 -9.31 -22.08 4.41
CA ARG A 365 -9.19 -22.91 3.21
C ARG A 365 -9.99 -24.22 3.33
N ARG A 366 -9.89 -24.91 4.47
CA ARG A 366 -10.68 -26.10 4.78
C ARG A 366 -12.16 -25.80 4.83
N ASP A 367 -12.56 -24.73 5.49
CA ASP A 367 -13.96 -24.45 5.80
C ASP A 367 -14.72 -23.89 4.59
N VAL A 368 -14.07 -23.03 3.80
CA VAL A 368 -14.66 -22.41 2.60
C VAL A 368 -14.55 -23.33 1.39
N CYS A 369 -13.33 -23.78 1.07
CA CYS A 369 -13.08 -24.54 -0.16
C CYS A 369 -13.21 -26.05 0.03
N LYS A 370 -13.31 -26.56 1.26
CA LYS A 370 -13.23 -28.00 1.56
C LYS A 370 -11.92 -28.63 1.09
N LEU A 371 -10.85 -27.84 1.07
CA LEU A 371 -9.51 -28.27 0.67
C LEU A 371 -8.56 -28.28 1.86
N LEU A 372 -7.70 -29.28 1.90
CA LEU A 372 -6.62 -29.37 2.89
C LEU A 372 -5.34 -28.78 2.31
N SER A 373 -4.43 -28.38 3.19
CA SER A 373 -3.06 -28.10 2.81
C SER A 373 -2.35 -29.38 2.41
N TYR A 374 -1.38 -29.30 1.52
CA TYR A 374 -0.58 -30.44 1.08
C TYR A 374 0.86 -30.34 1.56
N PRO A 375 1.56 -31.47 1.79
CA PRO A 375 2.96 -31.44 2.19
C PRO A 375 3.86 -30.82 1.14
N ALA A 376 4.87 -30.06 1.58
CA ALA A 376 5.93 -29.60 0.68
C ALA A 376 6.70 -30.83 0.14
N PRO A 377 6.76 -31.04 -1.17
CA PRO A 377 7.39 -32.22 -1.74
C PRO A 377 8.90 -32.28 -1.48
N ASN A 378 9.55 -31.12 -1.47
CA ASN A 378 10.99 -31.00 -1.25
C ASN A 378 11.27 -29.74 -0.44
N TRP A 379 11.68 -29.89 0.83
CA TRP A 379 12.10 -28.79 1.65
C TRP A 379 13.42 -29.09 2.38
N PRO A 380 14.42 -28.18 2.43
CA PRO A 380 14.45 -26.92 1.67
C PRO A 380 14.41 -27.17 0.17
N PRO A 381 13.84 -26.31 -0.62
CA PRO A 381 13.89 -26.45 -2.07
C PRO A 381 15.38 -26.55 -2.43
N ASN A 382 15.75 -27.63 -3.12
CA ASN A 382 17.11 -27.76 -3.62
C ASN A 382 17.42 -26.49 -4.43
N SER A 383 18.59 -25.89 -4.20
CA SER A 383 19.05 -24.67 -4.87
C SER A 383 19.09 -24.77 -6.42
N GLY A 384 18.65 -25.90 -6.99
CA GLY A 384 18.50 -26.15 -8.42
C GLY A 384 17.09 -26.63 -8.84
N SER A 385 16.12 -26.79 -7.90
CA SER A 385 14.78 -27.30 -8.18
C SER A 385 13.68 -26.54 -7.43
N ALA A 386 13.90 -25.27 -7.08
CA ALA A 386 12.78 -24.41 -6.75
C ALA A 386 11.82 -24.51 -7.93
N SER A 387 10.61 -25.03 -7.69
CA SER A 387 9.59 -24.98 -8.71
C SER A 387 9.48 -23.51 -9.05
N LYS A 388 9.73 -23.16 -10.30
CA LYS A 388 9.66 -21.78 -10.82
C LYS A 388 8.31 -21.12 -10.56
N ASP A 389 7.38 -21.86 -9.97
CA ASP A 389 6.02 -21.46 -9.65
C ASP A 389 5.85 -20.69 -8.34
N ASP A 390 6.85 -20.72 -7.43
CA ASP A 390 6.75 -20.11 -6.09
C ASP A 390 7.80 -19.02 -5.82
N GLU A 391 8.60 -18.64 -6.82
CA GLU A 391 9.60 -17.58 -6.68
C GLU A 391 8.93 -16.21 -6.81
N PRO A 392 8.82 -15.44 -5.73
CA PRO A 392 8.48 -14.04 -5.85
C PRO A 392 9.61 -13.37 -6.65
N ALA A 393 9.20 -12.54 -7.61
CA ALA A 393 10.10 -11.68 -8.35
C ALA A 393 10.74 -10.64 -7.44
N ASN A 394 11.60 -11.09 -6.57
CA ASN A 394 12.44 -10.19 -5.80
C ASN A 394 13.67 -10.93 -5.35
N ASP A 395 14.72 -10.63 -5.96
CA ASP A 395 16.09 -10.52 -5.51
C ASP A 395 17.05 -10.89 -6.61
N LYS A 396 17.32 -9.93 -7.44
CA LYS A 396 18.67 -9.66 -7.92
C LYS A 396 18.71 -8.21 -8.39
N ALA A 397 18.73 -7.28 -7.43
CA ALA A 397 19.54 -6.10 -7.58
C ALA A 397 20.96 -6.58 -7.34
N GLU A 398 21.60 -7.16 -8.36
CA GLU A 398 23.05 -7.24 -8.40
C GLU A 398 23.57 -5.89 -8.89
N THR A 399 24.36 -5.27 -8.00
CA THR A 399 25.42 -4.26 -8.17
C THR A 399 25.60 -3.65 -9.55
#